data_70f72622b3fcb585c204aa60de261f84
#
_entry.id   70f72622b3fcb585c204aa60de261f84
#
_cell.length_a   1.000
_cell.length_b   1.000
_cell.length_c   1.000
_cell.angle_alpha   90.00
_cell.angle_beta   90.00
_cell.angle_gamma   90.00
#
_symmetry.space_group_name_H-M   'P 1'
#
loop_
_entity.id
_entity.type
_entity.pdbx_description
1 polymer ?
#
loop_
_entity_poly.entity_id
_entity_poly.type
_entity_poly.pdbx_seq_one_letter_code
_entity_poly.pdbx_strand_id
1 'polypeptide(L)'
;MAKDKQEDQQKQTASENEKVPEKDIKKETSDKKDDQISKLKEEVTDLKKQLADKDDKYLRAEAEIQNMTNRFNKERAQILKYEGQDLAKSILPVLDNLKRALAIEVVDDNGKQLKKGIQMVHDHLVKALNDHGITEIKADGETFDPTLHQAVQTIPVEEGQKPETVVNVLQAGYQLKDRVLRPAMVVVAQ
;
A
#
# COMPACT_ATOMS: atom_id res chain seq x y z
N MET A 1 -54.56 45.83 -31.48
CA MET A 1 -54.60 47.02 -32.36
C MET A 1 -53.80 46.67 -33.55
N ALA A 2 -54.48 46.31 -34.51
CA ALA A 2 -54.88 47.04 -35.70
C ALA A 2 -53.88 46.82 -36.81
N LYS A 3 -54.20 45.99 -37.72
CA LYS A 3 -54.86 46.30 -39.01
C LYS A 3 -53.80 46.67 -40.04
N ASP A 4 -53.78 46.18 -41.14
CA ASP A 4 -54.62 45.69 -42.22
C ASP A 4 -53.99 46.09 -43.57
N LYS A 5 -54.14 45.17 -44.46
CA LYS A 5 -54.50 45.43 -45.90
C LYS A 5 -53.46 46.05 -46.81
N GLN A 6 -53.25 45.70 -48.04
CA GLN A 6 -54.08 45.24 -49.15
C GLN A 6 -53.09 44.84 -50.26
N GLU A 7 -53.25 43.70 -50.98
CA GLU A 7 -53.96 43.58 -52.29
C GLU A 7 -53.40 44.58 -53.35
N ASP A 8 -53.01 44.23 -54.47
CA ASP A 8 -53.50 43.40 -55.57
C ASP A 8 -52.81 43.85 -56.90
N GLN A 9 -52.97 43.02 -57.87
CA GLN A 9 -52.95 43.27 -59.35
C GLN A 9 -51.65 42.95 -60.09
N GLN A 10 -51.63 41.77 -60.69
CA GLN A 10 -52.00 41.45 -62.09
C GLN A 10 -51.07 42.12 -63.14
N LYS A 11 -50.52 41.48 -64.08
CA LYS A 11 -50.93 40.51 -65.08
C LYS A 11 -49.79 40.24 -66.07
N GLN A 12 -49.69 38.96 -66.47
CA GLN A 12 -49.44 38.50 -67.85
C GLN A 12 -48.29 39.08 -68.68
N THR A 13 -47.36 38.18 -69.04
CA THR A 13 -47.21 37.66 -70.45
C THR A 13 -46.25 36.46 -70.39
N ALA A 14 -46.74 35.35 -70.67
CA ALA A 14 -46.59 34.48 -71.83
C ALA A 14 -45.18 33.97 -72.15
N SER A 15 -45.06 32.65 -71.95
CA SER A 15 -44.49 31.68 -72.82
C SER A 15 -43.06 31.83 -73.27
N GLU A 16 -42.16 30.95 -72.79
CA GLU A 16 -41.49 30.04 -73.71
C GLU A 16 -40.99 28.81 -72.95
N ASN A 17 -41.22 27.73 -73.55
CA ASN A 17 -41.07 26.36 -73.16
C ASN A 17 -39.61 25.93 -73.29
N GLU A 18 -38.93 25.62 -72.20
CA GLU A 18 -37.74 24.74 -72.30
C GLU A 18 -37.90 23.60 -71.32
N LYS A 19 -38.27 22.47 -71.87
CA LYS A 19 -38.23 21.17 -71.23
C LYS A 19 -36.79 20.80 -70.99
N VAL A 20 -36.31 21.05 -69.76
CA VAL A 20 -35.15 20.37 -69.21
C VAL A 20 -35.66 19.04 -68.61
N PRO A 21 -35.04 17.88 -68.98
CA PRO A 21 -35.58 16.59 -68.58
C PRO A 21 -35.42 16.40 -67.05
N GLU A 22 -36.53 16.33 -66.34
CA GLU A 22 -36.62 16.04 -64.87
C GLU A 22 -35.93 14.73 -64.43
N LYS A 23 -35.42 13.95 -65.38
CA LYS A 23 -34.70 12.69 -65.11
C LYS A 23 -33.25 12.88 -64.70
N ASP A 24 -32.54 13.91 -65.11
CA ASP A 24 -31.13 14.11 -64.84
C ASP A 24 -30.94 14.83 -63.49
N ILE A 25 -31.83 15.72 -63.10
CA ILE A 25 -31.77 16.40 -61.80
C ILE A 25 -32.06 15.42 -60.64
N LYS A 26 -32.93 14.41 -60.85
CA LYS A 26 -33.20 13.37 -59.84
C LYS A 26 -32.06 12.37 -59.67
N LYS A 27 -31.26 12.11 -60.70
CA LYS A 27 -30.07 11.23 -60.62
C LYS A 27 -28.92 11.92 -59.90
N GLU A 28 -28.58 13.14 -60.23
CA GLU A 28 -27.48 13.88 -59.59
C GLU A 28 -27.73 14.16 -58.08
N THR A 29 -28.99 14.40 -57.70
CA THR A 29 -29.37 14.57 -56.27
C THR A 29 -29.40 13.23 -55.49
N SER A 30 -29.65 12.10 -56.19
CA SER A 30 -29.56 10.75 -55.61
C SER A 30 -28.11 10.35 -55.39
N ASP A 31 -27.24 10.51 -56.39
CA ASP A 31 -25.83 10.13 -56.30
C ASP A 31 -25.08 10.96 -55.26
N LYS A 32 -25.36 12.26 -55.11
CA LYS A 32 -24.80 13.11 -54.06
C LYS A 32 -25.27 12.72 -52.67
N LYS A 33 -26.48 12.23 -52.51
CA LYS A 33 -27.02 11.73 -51.22
C LYS A 33 -26.39 10.37 -50.86
N ASP A 34 -26.21 9.49 -51.82
CA ASP A 34 -25.62 8.18 -51.62
C ASP A 34 -24.13 8.30 -51.24
N ASP A 35 -23.39 9.24 -51.87
CA ASP A 35 -22.02 9.60 -51.48
C ASP A 35 -21.94 10.19 -50.05
N GLN A 36 -22.88 11.04 -49.66
CA GLN A 36 -22.91 11.57 -48.28
C GLN A 36 -23.24 10.48 -47.29
N ILE A 37 -24.14 9.58 -47.58
CA ILE A 37 -24.49 8.44 -46.72
C ILE A 37 -23.30 7.48 -46.57
N SER A 38 -22.54 7.23 -47.64
CA SER A 38 -21.35 6.37 -47.56
C SER A 38 -20.26 6.99 -46.67
N LYS A 39 -19.96 8.29 -46.85
CA LYS A 39 -19.00 9.03 -46.00
C LYS A 39 -19.41 9.05 -44.50
N LEU A 40 -20.71 9.31 -44.23
CA LEU A 40 -21.22 9.27 -42.87
C LEU A 40 -21.13 7.86 -42.24
N LYS A 41 -21.35 6.81 -43.02
CA LYS A 41 -21.20 5.43 -42.56
C LYS A 41 -19.73 5.11 -42.25
N GLU A 42 -18.77 5.55 -43.04
CA GLU A 42 -17.34 5.40 -42.77
C GLU A 42 -16.95 6.17 -41.52
N GLU A 43 -17.40 7.40 -41.35
CA GLU A 43 -17.14 8.22 -40.15
C GLU A 43 -17.71 7.58 -38.90
N VAL A 44 -18.95 7.06 -38.97
CA VAL A 44 -19.57 6.32 -37.82
C VAL A 44 -18.81 5.05 -37.48
N THR A 45 -18.27 4.32 -38.48
CA THR A 45 -17.45 3.12 -38.21
C THR A 45 -16.11 3.48 -37.58
N ASP A 46 -15.48 4.56 -38.03
CA ASP A 46 -14.22 5.04 -37.43
C ASP A 46 -14.41 5.59 -36.03
N LEU A 47 -15.48 6.35 -35.79
CA LEU A 47 -15.82 6.84 -34.46
C LEU A 47 -16.13 5.69 -33.50
N LYS A 48 -16.82 4.64 -33.96
CA LYS A 48 -17.07 3.43 -33.15
C LYS A 48 -15.77 2.72 -32.78
N LYS A 49 -14.81 2.61 -33.71
CA LYS A 49 -13.48 2.03 -33.42
C LYS A 49 -12.71 2.87 -32.40
N GLN A 50 -12.70 4.20 -32.59
CA GLN A 50 -12.05 5.11 -31.64
C GLN A 50 -12.66 5.04 -30.26
N LEU A 51 -13.99 4.88 -30.18
CA LEU A 51 -14.71 4.75 -28.93
C LEU A 51 -14.33 3.44 -28.22
N ALA A 52 -14.33 2.32 -28.96
CA ALA A 52 -13.91 1.02 -28.44
C ALA A 52 -12.45 1.04 -27.92
N ASP A 53 -11.54 1.68 -28.67
CA ASP A 53 -10.14 1.83 -28.24
C ASP A 53 -9.99 2.70 -26.99
N LYS A 54 -10.82 3.74 -26.87
CA LYS A 54 -10.82 4.60 -25.68
C LYS A 54 -11.43 3.88 -24.48
N ASP A 55 -12.49 3.11 -24.68
CA ASP A 55 -13.12 2.31 -23.63
C ASP A 55 -12.14 1.24 -23.09
N ASP A 56 -11.41 0.56 -23.98
CA ASP A 56 -10.38 -0.41 -23.57
C ASP A 56 -9.25 0.26 -22.75
N LYS A 57 -8.78 1.43 -23.20
CA LYS A 57 -7.78 2.21 -22.45
C LYS A 57 -8.32 2.68 -21.10
N TYR A 58 -9.57 3.11 -21.05
CA TYR A 58 -10.23 3.52 -19.82
C TYR A 58 -10.33 2.36 -18.83
N LEU A 59 -10.80 1.20 -19.28
CA LEU A 59 -10.90 0.00 -18.44
C LEU A 59 -9.53 -0.46 -17.92
N ARG A 60 -8.48 -0.39 -18.75
CA ARG A 60 -7.12 -0.69 -18.31
C ARG A 60 -6.64 0.30 -17.24
N ALA A 61 -6.83 1.59 -17.48
CA ALA A 61 -6.46 2.62 -16.50
C ALA A 61 -7.22 2.47 -15.17
N GLU A 62 -8.50 2.13 -15.22
CA GLU A 62 -9.31 1.85 -14.03
C GLU A 62 -8.78 0.63 -13.26
N ALA A 63 -8.43 -0.44 -13.97
CA ALA A 63 -7.82 -1.62 -13.36
C ALA A 63 -6.44 -1.31 -12.73
N GLU A 64 -5.63 -0.49 -13.38
CA GLU A 64 -4.34 -0.03 -12.84
C GLU A 64 -4.52 0.81 -11.58
N ILE A 65 -5.47 1.75 -11.58
CA ILE A 65 -5.81 2.57 -10.40
C ILE A 65 -6.26 1.67 -9.24
N GLN A 66 -7.11 0.69 -9.51
CA GLN A 66 -7.57 -0.25 -8.49
C GLN A 66 -6.41 -1.08 -7.91
N ASN A 67 -5.53 -1.60 -8.76
CA ASN A 67 -4.35 -2.35 -8.34
C ASN A 67 -3.39 -1.47 -7.51
N MET A 68 -3.16 -0.24 -7.96
CA MET A 68 -2.32 0.74 -7.26
C MET A 68 -2.92 1.08 -5.88
N THR A 69 -4.22 1.34 -5.82
CA THR A 69 -4.94 1.62 -4.57
C THR A 69 -4.81 0.47 -3.57
N ASN A 70 -5.01 -0.76 -4.05
CA ASN A 70 -4.86 -1.97 -3.22
C ASN A 70 -3.41 -2.13 -2.70
N ARG A 71 -2.42 -1.84 -3.55
CA ARG A 71 -1.01 -1.88 -3.15
C ARG A 71 -0.70 -0.81 -2.10
N PHE A 72 -1.12 0.43 -2.31
CA PHE A 72 -0.91 1.51 -1.35
C PHE A 72 -1.58 1.24 0.00
N ASN A 73 -2.78 0.67 0.00
CA ASN A 73 -3.46 0.31 1.23
C ASN A 73 -2.68 -0.76 2.01
N LYS A 74 -2.12 -1.76 1.33
CA LYS A 74 -1.25 -2.78 1.96
C LYS A 74 0.04 -2.17 2.50
N GLU A 75 0.72 -1.34 1.71
CA GLU A 75 1.95 -0.66 2.11
C GLU A 75 1.69 0.26 3.32
N ARG A 76 0.61 1.04 3.29
CA ARG A 76 0.20 1.89 4.42
C ARG A 76 -0.06 1.08 5.69
N ALA A 77 -0.77 -0.04 5.56
CA ALA A 77 -1.03 -0.91 6.71
C ALA A 77 0.27 -1.48 7.29
N GLN A 78 1.25 -1.83 6.46
CA GLN A 78 2.57 -2.28 6.90
C GLN A 78 3.36 -1.17 7.59
N ILE A 79 3.38 0.04 7.02
CA ILE A 79 4.06 1.18 7.65
C ILE A 79 3.48 1.46 9.03
N LEU A 80 2.15 1.54 9.16
CA LEU A 80 1.48 1.76 10.45
C LEU A 80 1.69 0.60 11.43
N LYS A 81 1.83 -0.64 10.93
CA LYS A 81 2.08 -1.82 11.77
C LYS A 81 3.45 -1.77 12.44
N TYR A 82 4.46 -1.26 11.75
CA TYR A 82 5.86 -1.23 12.19
C TYR A 82 6.36 0.18 12.48
N GLU A 83 5.45 1.16 12.58
CA GLU A 83 5.78 2.50 13.02
C GLU A 83 6.45 2.45 14.40
N GLY A 84 7.52 3.19 14.56
CA GLY A 84 8.30 3.18 15.80
C GLY A 84 9.37 2.10 15.90
N GLN A 85 9.57 1.23 14.89
CA GLN A 85 10.61 0.21 14.89
C GLN A 85 12.00 0.79 15.17
N ASP A 86 12.34 1.90 14.53
CA ASP A 86 13.67 2.52 14.67
C ASP A 86 13.84 3.18 16.04
N LEU A 87 12.79 3.81 16.56
CA LEU A 87 12.78 4.32 17.94
C LEU A 87 12.94 3.20 18.93
N ALA A 88 12.19 2.10 18.76
CA ALA A 88 12.29 0.93 19.61
C ALA A 88 13.72 0.37 19.64
N LYS A 89 14.35 0.18 18.47
CA LYS A 89 15.76 -0.27 18.36
C LYS A 89 16.72 0.66 19.11
N SER A 90 16.49 1.96 19.05
CA SER A 90 17.34 2.95 19.74
C SER A 90 17.15 2.95 21.26
N ILE A 91 16.02 2.49 21.77
CA ILE A 91 15.72 2.39 23.20
C ILE A 91 16.29 1.10 23.81
N LEU A 92 16.42 0.00 23.06
CA LEU A 92 16.89 -1.28 23.59
C LEU A 92 18.23 -1.20 24.34
N PRO A 93 19.26 -0.44 23.89
CA PRO A 93 20.50 -0.28 24.68
C PRO A 93 20.29 0.37 26.04
N VAL A 94 19.30 1.27 26.17
CA VAL A 94 18.97 1.89 27.46
C VAL A 94 18.40 0.84 28.42
N LEU A 95 17.51 -0.02 27.91
CA LEU A 95 16.97 -1.13 28.67
C LEU A 95 18.03 -2.12 29.12
N ASP A 96 19.00 -2.46 28.23
CA ASP A 96 20.14 -3.31 28.57
C ASP A 96 21.01 -2.69 29.69
N ASN A 97 21.23 -1.38 29.63
CA ASN A 97 21.99 -0.67 30.69
C ASN A 97 21.25 -0.67 32.02
N LEU A 98 19.91 -0.52 32.01
CA LEU A 98 19.09 -0.65 33.23
C LEU A 98 19.18 -2.07 33.80
N LYS A 99 19.04 -3.12 32.96
CA LYS A 99 19.22 -4.51 33.39
C LYS A 99 20.61 -4.73 34.00
N ARG A 100 21.66 -4.19 33.38
CA ARG A 100 23.05 -4.28 33.89
C ARG A 100 23.20 -3.58 35.25
N ALA A 101 22.62 -2.37 35.40
CA ALA A 101 22.65 -1.64 36.67
C ALA A 101 21.93 -2.42 37.81
N LEU A 102 20.84 -3.09 37.47
CA LEU A 102 20.09 -3.92 38.42
C LEU A 102 20.82 -5.21 38.82
N ALA A 103 21.73 -5.71 37.95
CA ALA A 103 22.53 -6.88 38.24
C ALA A 103 23.63 -6.60 39.33
N ILE A 104 23.99 -5.34 39.57
CA ILE A 104 25.01 -4.97 40.55
C ILE A 104 24.51 -5.25 41.96
N GLU A 105 25.27 -5.96 42.76
CA GLU A 105 24.98 -6.16 44.16
C GLU A 105 25.27 -4.89 44.95
N VAL A 106 24.33 -4.53 45.81
CA VAL A 106 24.38 -3.32 46.64
C VAL A 106 24.14 -3.70 48.09
N VAL A 107 25.03 -3.31 48.96
CA VAL A 107 25.03 -3.71 50.38
C VAL A 107 24.40 -2.62 51.25
N ASP A 108 24.66 -1.34 50.93
CA ASP A 108 24.21 -0.20 51.70
C ASP A 108 22.70 0.14 51.47
N ASP A 109 22.06 0.72 52.47
CA ASP A 109 20.62 0.99 52.41
C ASP A 109 20.27 2.09 51.39
N ASN A 110 21.13 3.08 51.19
CA ASN A 110 20.95 4.12 50.16
C ASN A 110 21.01 3.52 48.75
N GLY A 111 21.93 2.62 48.52
CA GLY A 111 22.06 1.90 47.27
C GLY A 111 20.87 0.98 46.99
N LYS A 112 20.34 0.30 48.00
CA LYS A 112 19.11 -0.51 47.87
C LYS A 112 17.92 0.35 47.47
N GLN A 113 17.79 1.55 48.08
CA GLN A 113 16.72 2.48 47.74
C GLN A 113 16.86 2.99 46.31
N LEU A 114 18.08 3.33 45.86
CA LEU A 114 18.37 3.72 44.48
C LEU A 114 18.05 2.57 43.49
N LYS A 115 18.49 1.34 43.83
CA LYS A 115 18.21 0.13 43.03
C LYS A 115 16.72 -0.09 42.85
N LYS A 116 15.91 0.13 43.91
CA LYS A 116 14.44 0.06 43.85
C LYS A 116 13.87 1.12 42.87
N GLY A 117 14.41 2.34 42.91
CA GLY A 117 14.02 3.40 41.95
C GLY A 117 14.31 3.00 40.50
N ILE A 118 15.51 2.47 40.24
CA ILE A 118 15.91 1.97 38.91
C ILE A 118 15.00 0.82 38.45
N GLN A 119 14.64 -0.10 39.34
CA GLN A 119 13.70 -1.18 39.07
C GLN A 119 12.34 -0.66 38.61
N MET A 120 11.81 0.34 39.29
CA MET A 120 10.53 0.95 38.89
C MET A 120 10.60 1.58 37.48
N VAL A 121 11.71 2.26 37.18
CA VAL A 121 11.90 2.84 35.82
C VAL A 121 11.99 1.73 34.75
N HIS A 122 12.75 0.67 35.04
CA HIS A 122 12.86 -0.49 34.17
C HIS A 122 11.48 -1.12 33.90
N ASP A 123 10.71 -1.38 34.97
CA ASP A 123 9.39 -2.04 34.86
C ASP A 123 8.39 -1.18 34.08
N HIS A 124 8.41 0.14 34.30
CA HIS A 124 7.59 1.08 33.51
C HIS A 124 7.99 1.09 32.05
N LEU A 125 9.29 1.04 31.74
CA LEU A 125 9.77 1.00 30.35
C LEU A 125 9.38 -0.31 29.65
N VAL A 126 9.57 -1.46 30.34
CA VAL A 126 9.16 -2.78 29.82
C VAL A 126 7.65 -2.80 29.57
N LYS A 127 6.85 -2.27 30.50
CA LYS A 127 5.41 -2.17 30.33
C LYS A 127 5.04 -1.31 29.12
N ALA A 128 5.64 -0.13 28.96
CA ALA A 128 5.40 0.75 27.83
C ALA A 128 5.76 0.05 26.48
N LEU A 129 6.87 -0.67 26.43
CA LEU A 129 7.27 -1.45 25.26
C LEU A 129 6.25 -2.54 24.92
N ASN A 130 5.78 -3.28 25.93
CA ASN A 130 4.75 -4.31 25.76
C ASN A 130 3.42 -3.74 25.28
N ASP A 131 2.99 -2.60 25.80
CA ASP A 131 1.76 -1.91 25.38
C ASP A 131 1.81 -1.50 23.91
N HIS A 132 3.02 -1.27 23.36
CA HIS A 132 3.26 -1.02 21.93
C HIS A 132 3.57 -2.28 21.10
N GLY A 133 3.43 -3.47 21.70
CA GLY A 133 3.62 -4.76 21.02
C GLY A 133 5.08 -5.16 20.83
N ILE A 134 6.00 -4.57 21.63
CA ILE A 134 7.41 -4.96 21.66
C ILE A 134 7.58 -5.93 22.83
N THR A 135 7.93 -7.17 22.52
CA THR A 135 8.09 -8.25 23.52
C THR A 135 9.51 -8.80 23.51
N GLU A 136 9.96 -9.24 24.69
CA GLU A 136 11.23 -9.93 24.83
C GLU A 136 11.12 -11.35 24.25
N ILE A 137 12.14 -11.77 23.49
CA ILE A 137 12.23 -13.12 22.93
C ILE A 137 12.69 -14.03 24.08
N LYS A 138 11.87 -15.00 24.42
CA LYS A 138 12.24 -16.04 25.40
C LYS A 138 13.24 -16.97 24.73
N ALA A 139 14.46 -16.97 25.19
CA ALA A 139 15.52 -17.78 24.61
C ALA A 139 16.12 -18.75 25.62
N ASP A 140 16.07 -18.47 26.91
CA ASP A 140 16.70 -19.27 27.96
C ASP A 140 16.05 -20.66 28.05
N GLY A 141 16.83 -21.71 27.92
CA GLY A 141 16.36 -23.10 27.94
C GLY A 141 15.60 -23.55 26.69
N GLU A 142 15.35 -22.68 25.71
CA GLU A 142 14.67 -23.02 24.46
C GLU A 142 15.62 -23.60 23.42
N THR A 143 15.07 -24.27 22.42
CA THR A 143 15.85 -24.74 21.26
C THR A 143 16.33 -23.55 20.43
N PHE A 144 17.57 -23.60 19.96
CA PHE A 144 18.13 -22.54 19.14
C PHE A 144 17.35 -22.37 17.81
N ASP A 145 16.88 -21.17 17.56
CA ASP A 145 16.23 -20.77 16.31
C ASP A 145 17.02 -19.64 15.65
N PRO A 146 17.65 -19.87 14.48
CA PRO A 146 18.44 -18.85 13.78
C PRO A 146 17.65 -17.59 13.40
N THR A 147 16.32 -17.64 13.36
CA THR A 147 15.47 -16.49 13.03
C THR A 147 15.29 -15.53 14.22
N LEU A 148 15.39 -16.05 15.44
CA LEU A 148 15.17 -15.32 16.70
C LEU A 148 16.45 -15.13 17.52
N HIS A 149 17.40 -16.05 17.36
CA HIS A 149 18.61 -16.14 18.17
C HIS A 149 19.86 -15.99 17.34
N GLN A 150 20.89 -15.37 17.92
CA GLN A 150 22.22 -15.27 17.38
C GLN A 150 23.19 -16.01 18.32
N ALA A 151 23.69 -17.17 17.92
CA ALA A 151 24.72 -17.89 18.65
C ALA A 151 26.03 -17.10 18.59
N VAL A 152 26.55 -16.71 19.75
CA VAL A 152 27.84 -16.02 19.91
C VAL A 152 28.92 -16.98 20.33
N GLN A 153 28.55 -17.96 21.14
CA GLN A 153 29.44 -18.97 21.67
C GLN A 153 28.72 -20.32 21.72
N THR A 154 29.49 -21.39 21.50
CA THR A 154 29.02 -22.78 21.70
C THR A 154 29.82 -23.40 22.86
N ILE A 155 29.17 -24.20 23.66
CA ILE A 155 29.77 -24.98 24.76
C ILE A 155 29.44 -26.45 24.59
N PRO A 156 30.28 -27.39 25.09
CA PRO A 156 29.94 -28.80 25.08
C PRO A 156 28.65 -29.09 25.85
N VAL A 157 27.87 -30.07 25.37
CA VAL A 157 26.62 -30.50 26.03
C VAL A 157 26.99 -31.12 27.39
N GLU A 158 26.40 -30.63 28.47
CA GLU A 158 26.51 -31.22 29.82
C GLU A 158 25.48 -32.35 30.02
N GLU A 159 25.74 -33.20 31.02
CA GLU A 159 24.82 -34.31 31.34
C GLU A 159 23.41 -33.76 31.69
N GLY A 160 22.42 -34.18 30.89
CA GLY A 160 21.01 -33.77 31.03
C GLY A 160 20.58 -32.63 30.11
N GLN A 161 21.48 -32.02 29.35
CA GLN A 161 21.15 -30.99 28.35
C GLN A 161 20.91 -31.64 26.98
N LYS A 162 19.99 -31.05 26.22
CA LYS A 162 19.79 -31.44 24.83
C LYS A 162 20.73 -30.63 23.92
N PRO A 163 21.30 -31.24 22.87
CA PRO A 163 22.07 -30.49 21.88
C PRO A 163 21.17 -29.40 21.25
N GLU A 164 21.79 -28.34 20.78
CA GLU A 164 21.10 -27.17 20.18
C GLU A 164 20.16 -26.41 21.13
N THR A 165 20.38 -26.51 22.45
CA THR A 165 19.63 -25.75 23.46
C THR A 165 20.39 -24.49 23.86
N VAL A 166 19.67 -23.39 24.05
CA VAL A 166 20.21 -22.14 24.59
C VAL A 166 20.48 -22.34 26.08
N VAL A 167 21.75 -22.22 26.47
CA VAL A 167 22.20 -22.38 27.87
C VAL A 167 22.25 -21.07 28.62
N ASN A 168 22.56 -19.98 27.92
CA ASN A 168 22.64 -18.66 28.53
C ASN A 168 22.31 -17.57 27.53
N VAL A 169 21.68 -16.50 28.01
CA VAL A 169 21.34 -15.32 27.21
C VAL A 169 22.27 -14.17 27.61
N LEU A 170 23.22 -13.86 26.73
CA LEU A 170 24.17 -12.77 26.94
C LEU A 170 23.52 -11.40 26.74
N GLN A 171 22.60 -11.32 25.78
CA GLN A 171 21.84 -10.11 25.50
C GLN A 171 20.41 -10.48 25.07
N ALA A 172 19.43 -9.88 25.70
CA ALA A 172 18.03 -10.13 25.41
C ALA A 172 17.64 -9.72 23.99
N GLY A 173 16.90 -10.57 23.30
CA GLY A 173 16.28 -10.29 22.03
C GLY A 173 14.92 -9.64 22.19
N TYR A 174 14.52 -8.85 21.21
CA TYR A 174 13.21 -8.18 21.19
C TYR A 174 12.56 -8.26 19.82
N GLN A 175 11.25 -8.42 19.81
CA GLN A 175 10.44 -8.41 18.59
C GLN A 175 9.29 -7.40 18.70
N LEU A 176 8.95 -6.77 17.58
CA LEU A 176 7.78 -5.93 17.43
C LEU A 176 6.72 -6.73 16.68
N LYS A 177 5.71 -7.19 17.41
CA LYS A 177 4.68 -8.10 16.87
C LYS A 177 5.32 -9.37 16.28
N ASP A 178 5.35 -9.48 14.95
CA ASP A 178 5.90 -10.60 14.19
C ASP A 178 7.30 -10.33 13.60
N ARG A 179 7.88 -9.15 13.84
CA ARG A 179 9.17 -8.75 13.28
C ARG A 179 10.24 -8.63 14.35
N VAL A 180 11.34 -9.36 14.18
CA VAL A 180 12.50 -9.27 15.06
C VAL A 180 13.16 -7.90 14.92
N LEU A 181 13.26 -7.17 16.04
CA LEU A 181 13.98 -5.91 16.15
C LEU A 181 15.48 -6.16 16.36
N ARG A 182 15.79 -7.11 17.26
CA ARG A 182 17.12 -7.53 17.62
C ARG A 182 17.06 -9.00 18.07
N PRO A 183 17.85 -9.90 17.46
CA PRO A 183 17.93 -11.29 17.92
C PRO A 183 18.51 -11.36 19.33
N ALA A 184 18.18 -12.41 20.08
CA ALA A 184 18.81 -12.69 21.35
C ALA A 184 20.23 -13.23 21.09
N MET A 185 21.24 -12.65 21.75
CA MET A 185 22.60 -13.18 21.72
C MET A 185 22.74 -14.27 22.76
N VAL A 186 23.01 -15.49 22.32
CA VAL A 186 22.92 -16.69 23.15
C VAL A 186 24.18 -17.54 23.09
N VAL A 187 24.36 -18.33 24.14
CA VAL A 187 25.32 -19.43 24.21
C VAL A 187 24.55 -20.73 24.00
N VAL A 188 24.98 -21.56 23.07
CA VAL A 188 24.28 -22.80 22.67
C VAL A 188 25.11 -24.03 23.05
N ALA A 189 24.45 -25.06 23.60
CA ALA A 189 25.04 -26.37 23.82
C ALA A 189 25.15 -27.13 22.49
N GLN A 190 26.36 -27.56 22.10
CA GLN A 190 26.64 -28.27 20.86
C GLN A 190 27.59 -29.43 21.09
#